data_262a845ec9ffb79dea6bc3813eb4bf44
#
_entry.id   262a845ec9ffb79dea6bc3813eb4bf44
#
_cell.length_a   1.000
_cell.length_b   1.000
_cell.length_c   1.000
_cell.angle_alpha   90.00
_cell.angle_beta   90.00
_cell.angle_gamma   90.00
#
_symmetry.space_group_name_H-M   'P 1'
#
loop_
_entity.id
_entity.type
_entity.pdbx_description
1 polymer ?
#
loop_
_entity_poly.entity_id
_entity_poly.type
_entity_poly.pdbx_seq_one_letter_code
_entity_poly.pdbx_strand_id
1 'polypeptide(L)'
;MPVYNAPLLSIDAAEARRYAGLQKAADFNEGKILEACEDTRLLAKPRGIWEIYDYDCETQTINAHPPCLLQGKKIGQHLAGCEKVIALSATVGEDIEEDITRRFSSGEYSSAVLMDAAATAAVEQLADGMEKAISPKMAAQGFLRKWRFSPGYGDWPLEQQPELIRLAKAEQIGVKLTTSMMLTPRKSITALIGLYRKQENSTAEHSPKGCAACTQKNCPSRRK
;
A
#
# COMPACT_ATOMS: atom_id res chain seq x y z
N MET A 1 -1.39 -20.13 -2.62
CA MET A 1 -1.23 -19.42 -1.34
C MET A 1 -2.58 -18.94 -0.82
N PRO A 2 -2.76 -18.82 0.49
CA PRO A 2 -4.01 -18.28 1.02
C PRO A 2 -4.10 -16.77 0.72
N VAL A 3 -5.24 -16.37 0.18
CA VAL A 3 -5.59 -14.96 0.03
C VAL A 3 -5.88 -14.38 1.43
N TYR A 4 -5.30 -13.22 1.73
CA TYR A 4 -5.62 -12.46 2.94
C TYR A 4 -6.94 -11.71 2.71
N ASN A 5 -7.96 -12.06 3.47
CA ASN A 5 -9.32 -11.51 3.33
C ASN A 5 -9.90 -11.06 4.68
N ALA A 6 -9.05 -10.62 5.61
CA ALA A 6 -9.52 -10.12 6.88
C ALA A 6 -10.47 -8.92 6.68
N PRO A 7 -11.63 -8.91 7.34
CA PRO A 7 -12.60 -7.85 7.21
C PRO A 7 -12.04 -6.53 7.77
N LEU A 8 -12.42 -5.42 7.16
CA LEU A 8 -12.21 -4.09 7.73
C LEU A 8 -13.35 -3.83 8.73
N LEU A 9 -13.06 -3.93 10.03
CA LEU A 9 -14.04 -3.73 11.08
C LEU A 9 -14.48 -2.27 11.20
N SER A 10 -13.58 -1.35 10.90
CA SER A 10 -13.82 0.08 10.82
C SER A 10 -12.80 0.71 9.87
N ILE A 11 -13.09 1.89 9.35
CA ILE A 11 -12.13 2.70 8.59
C ILE A 11 -11.74 3.88 9.45
N ASP A 12 -10.45 4.20 9.49
CA ASP A 12 -9.90 5.32 10.27
C ASP A 12 -10.38 6.66 9.70
N ALA A 13 -11.31 7.29 10.42
CA ALA A 13 -11.91 8.57 10.02
C ALA A 13 -10.88 9.72 10.02
N ALA A 14 -9.85 9.67 10.86
CA ALA A 14 -8.79 10.67 10.86
C ALA A 14 -7.93 10.56 9.60
N GLU A 15 -7.62 9.34 9.15
CA GLU A 15 -6.93 9.12 7.87
C GLU A 15 -7.84 9.48 6.68
N ALA A 16 -9.13 9.12 6.71
CA ALA A 16 -10.08 9.53 5.67
C ALA A 16 -10.17 11.07 5.57
N ARG A 17 -10.27 11.76 6.71
CA ARG A 17 -10.22 13.23 6.79
C ARG A 17 -8.92 13.80 6.21
N ARG A 18 -7.79 13.15 6.46
CA ARG A 18 -6.49 13.53 5.92
C ARG A 18 -6.45 13.39 4.40
N TYR A 19 -6.94 12.26 3.86
CA TYR A 19 -6.98 12.03 2.41
C TYR A 19 -7.97 12.95 1.70
N ALA A 20 -9.05 13.36 2.36
CA ALA A 20 -9.98 14.38 1.86
C ALA A 20 -9.41 15.81 1.87
N GLY A 21 -8.20 16.03 2.40
CA GLY A 21 -7.58 17.35 2.51
C GLY A 21 -8.20 18.25 3.58
N LEU A 22 -8.99 17.69 4.49
CA LEU A 22 -9.79 18.43 5.48
C LEU A 22 -9.07 18.63 6.82
N GLN A 23 -7.76 18.42 6.90
CA GLN A 23 -6.99 18.55 8.15
C GLN A 23 -7.07 19.93 8.79
N LYS A 24 -7.27 21.00 7.99
CA LYS A 24 -7.37 22.39 8.47
C LYS A 24 -8.81 22.90 8.56
N ALA A 25 -9.78 22.12 8.15
CA ALA A 25 -11.20 22.51 8.15
C ALA A 25 -11.85 22.12 9.49
N ALA A 26 -11.63 22.96 10.53
CA ALA A 26 -12.11 22.66 11.89
C ALA A 26 -13.64 22.49 11.95
N ASP A 27 -14.38 23.29 11.17
CA ASP A 27 -15.85 23.32 11.18
C ASP A 27 -16.50 22.30 10.23
N PHE A 28 -15.71 21.40 9.62
CA PHE A 28 -16.29 20.40 8.74
C PHE A 28 -17.06 19.34 9.54
N ASN A 29 -18.26 19.02 9.08
CA ASN A 29 -19.14 18.06 9.74
C ASN A 29 -18.53 16.64 9.76
N GLU A 30 -18.07 16.20 10.94
CA GLU A 30 -17.46 14.90 11.18
C GLU A 30 -18.41 13.75 10.85
N GLY A 31 -19.71 13.92 11.04
CA GLY A 31 -20.72 12.92 10.72
C GLY A 31 -20.70 12.49 9.26
N LYS A 32 -20.40 13.41 8.33
CA LYS A 32 -20.26 13.07 6.89
C LYS A 32 -19.04 12.21 6.61
N ILE A 33 -17.95 12.38 7.37
CA ILE A 33 -16.75 11.55 7.23
C ILE A 33 -17.04 10.15 7.76
N LEU A 34 -17.70 10.04 8.91
CA LEU A 34 -18.09 8.76 9.50
C LEU A 34 -19.08 7.99 8.61
N GLU A 35 -20.04 8.68 8.01
CA GLU A 35 -20.98 8.10 7.03
C GLU A 35 -20.21 7.54 5.81
N ALA A 36 -19.31 8.32 5.23
CA ALA A 36 -18.48 7.87 4.10
C ALA A 36 -17.58 6.68 4.47
N CYS A 37 -17.03 6.64 5.69
CA CYS A 37 -16.26 5.50 6.19
C CYS A 37 -17.14 4.25 6.33
N GLU A 38 -18.34 4.38 6.82
CA GLU A 38 -19.29 3.26 6.98
C GLU A 38 -19.78 2.74 5.62
N ASP A 39 -20.17 3.63 4.69
CA ASP A 39 -20.56 3.26 3.33
C ASP A 39 -19.42 2.51 2.63
N THR A 40 -18.19 3.03 2.75
CA THR A 40 -17.00 2.37 2.19
C THR A 40 -16.77 1.00 2.81
N ARG A 41 -16.91 0.87 4.14
CA ARG A 41 -16.75 -0.39 4.87
C ARG A 41 -17.76 -1.45 4.41
N LEU A 42 -18.99 -1.05 4.17
CA LEU A 42 -20.09 -1.95 3.74
C LEU A 42 -19.87 -2.47 2.31
N LEU A 43 -19.29 -1.65 1.42
CA LEU A 43 -19.03 -2.01 0.04
C LEU A 43 -17.67 -2.69 -0.15
N ALA A 44 -16.76 -2.54 0.80
CA ALA A 44 -15.40 -3.08 0.68
C ALA A 44 -15.39 -4.61 0.58
N LYS A 45 -14.63 -5.10 -0.39
CA LYS A 45 -14.28 -6.53 -0.57
C LYS A 45 -12.77 -6.70 -0.40
N PRO A 46 -12.23 -6.59 0.83
CA PRO A 46 -10.81 -6.58 1.08
C PRO A 46 -10.17 -7.91 0.70
N ARG A 47 -9.15 -7.86 -0.14
CA ARG A 47 -8.34 -9.00 -0.55
C ARG A 47 -6.88 -8.58 -0.62
N GLY A 48 -5.99 -9.45 -0.17
CA GLY A 48 -4.57 -9.26 -0.26
C GLY A 48 -3.85 -10.56 -0.59
N ILE A 49 -2.71 -10.45 -1.22
CA ILE A 49 -1.86 -11.57 -1.57
C ILE A 49 -0.39 -11.15 -1.49
N TRP A 50 0.50 -12.08 -1.15
CA TRP A 50 1.93 -11.83 -1.13
C TRP A 50 2.72 -13.08 -1.45
N GLU A 51 3.94 -12.89 -2.00
CA GLU A 51 4.96 -13.90 -2.21
C GLU A 51 6.29 -13.44 -1.65
N ILE A 52 7.13 -14.39 -1.27
CA ILE A 52 8.47 -14.14 -0.74
C ILE A 52 9.48 -14.68 -1.73
N TYR A 53 10.49 -13.87 -2.03
CA TYR A 53 11.58 -14.21 -2.94
C TYR A 53 12.92 -13.95 -2.28
N ASP A 54 13.92 -14.74 -2.66
CA ASP A 54 15.31 -14.40 -2.39
C ASP A 54 15.69 -13.17 -3.19
N TYR A 55 16.50 -12.32 -2.61
CA TYR A 55 16.93 -11.06 -3.21
C TYR A 55 18.44 -10.91 -3.11
N ASP A 56 19.06 -10.65 -4.24
CA ASP A 56 20.46 -10.28 -4.32
C ASP A 56 20.57 -8.75 -4.29
N CYS A 57 21.07 -8.21 -3.18
CA CYS A 57 21.20 -6.77 -3.00
C CYS A 57 22.39 -6.15 -3.77
N GLU A 58 23.37 -6.94 -4.22
CA GLU A 58 24.50 -6.46 -5.01
C GLU A 58 24.08 -6.20 -6.46
N THR A 59 23.33 -7.14 -7.03
CA THR A 59 22.80 -7.03 -8.41
C THR A 59 21.42 -6.40 -8.46
N GLN A 60 20.77 -6.13 -7.33
CA GLN A 60 19.38 -5.65 -7.21
C GLN A 60 18.37 -6.59 -7.90
N THR A 61 18.63 -7.89 -7.86
CA THR A 61 17.82 -8.89 -8.56
C THR A 61 16.95 -9.70 -7.60
N ILE A 62 15.66 -9.77 -7.89
CA ILE A 62 14.73 -10.69 -7.24
C ILE A 62 14.79 -12.03 -7.96
N ASN A 63 15.11 -13.11 -7.23
CA ASN A 63 15.25 -14.46 -7.74
C ASN A 63 13.86 -15.12 -7.96
N ALA A 64 13.17 -14.66 -8.98
CA ALA A 64 11.90 -15.20 -9.47
C ALA A 64 12.10 -15.90 -10.83
N HIS A 65 11.02 -16.40 -11.41
CA HIS A 65 11.02 -16.98 -12.76
C HIS A 65 10.00 -16.25 -13.66
N PRO A 66 10.47 -15.41 -14.61
CA PRO A 66 11.87 -14.99 -14.84
C PRO A 66 12.38 -14.08 -13.69
N PRO A 67 13.72 -13.93 -13.54
CA PRO A 67 14.31 -13.00 -12.58
C PRO A 67 13.86 -11.55 -12.84
N CYS A 68 13.77 -10.74 -11.79
CA CYS A 68 13.39 -9.34 -11.90
C CYS A 68 14.51 -8.44 -11.39
N LEU A 69 15.11 -7.67 -12.31
CA LEU A 69 16.10 -6.63 -11.99
C LEU A 69 15.35 -5.35 -11.59
N LEU A 70 15.57 -4.88 -10.38
CA LEU A 70 15.00 -3.63 -9.90
C LEU A 70 15.75 -2.42 -10.47
N GLN A 71 15.01 -1.47 -11.00
CA GLN A 71 15.55 -0.22 -11.56
C GLN A 71 15.31 0.92 -10.56
N GLY A 72 16.34 1.74 -10.35
CA GLY A 72 16.25 2.89 -9.44
C GLY A 72 17.22 2.80 -8.27
N LYS A 73 17.83 3.95 -7.94
CA LYS A 73 18.79 4.05 -6.84
C LYS A 73 18.11 3.98 -5.47
N LYS A 74 16.94 4.62 -5.33
CA LYS A 74 16.24 4.69 -4.03
C LYS A 74 15.69 3.34 -3.60
N ILE A 75 15.17 2.54 -4.51
CA ILE A 75 14.73 1.18 -4.17
C ILE A 75 15.93 0.30 -3.80
N GLY A 76 17.05 0.39 -4.52
CA GLY A 76 18.28 -0.32 -4.17
C GLY A 76 18.81 0.07 -2.80
N GLN A 77 18.86 1.37 -2.48
CA GLN A 77 19.23 1.87 -1.15
C GLN A 77 18.24 1.40 -0.08
N HIS A 78 16.95 1.41 -0.39
CA HIS A 78 15.92 0.93 0.53
C HIS A 78 16.08 -0.56 0.84
N LEU A 79 16.43 -1.37 -0.14
CA LEU A 79 16.61 -2.81 0.02
C LEU A 79 18.06 -3.22 0.36
N ALA A 80 18.98 -2.26 0.56
CA ALA A 80 20.36 -2.57 0.95
C ALA A 80 20.41 -3.44 2.21
N GLY A 81 21.22 -4.51 2.17
CA GLY A 81 21.35 -5.49 3.25
C GLY A 81 20.14 -6.42 3.43
N CYS A 82 19.17 -6.39 2.54
CA CYS A 82 18.10 -7.39 2.53
C CYS A 82 18.55 -8.66 1.81
N GLU A 83 18.13 -9.82 2.35
CA GLU A 83 18.35 -11.14 1.76
C GLU A 83 17.11 -11.65 1.02
N LYS A 84 15.95 -11.13 1.38
CA LYS A 84 14.67 -11.49 0.79
C LYS A 84 13.78 -10.27 0.61
N VAL A 85 12.81 -10.40 -0.26
CA VAL A 85 11.73 -9.41 -0.43
C VAL A 85 10.37 -10.10 -0.39
N ILE A 86 9.39 -9.35 0.09
CA ILE A 86 7.98 -9.70 -0.02
C ILE A 86 7.39 -8.82 -1.12
N ALA A 87 6.86 -9.41 -2.17
CA ALA A 87 6.01 -8.72 -3.13
C ALA A 87 4.56 -8.88 -2.67
N LEU A 88 3.85 -7.79 -2.44
CA LEU A 88 2.47 -7.80 -1.99
C LEU A 88 1.55 -7.00 -2.91
N SER A 89 0.28 -7.42 -2.96
CA SER A 89 -0.82 -6.64 -3.51
C SER A 89 -2.03 -6.70 -2.59
N ALA A 90 -2.76 -5.60 -2.52
CA ALA A 90 -3.99 -5.46 -1.76
C ALA A 90 -5.02 -4.66 -2.55
N THR A 91 -6.31 -4.97 -2.37
CA THR A 91 -7.42 -4.23 -2.96
C THR A 91 -8.63 -4.24 -2.03
N VAL A 92 -9.44 -3.20 -2.07
CA VAL A 92 -10.74 -3.16 -1.40
C VAL A 92 -11.92 -3.44 -2.35
N GLY A 93 -11.62 -3.81 -3.60
CA GLY A 93 -12.61 -4.20 -4.60
C GLY A 93 -13.09 -3.04 -5.48
N GLU A 94 -13.89 -3.38 -6.49
CA GLU A 94 -14.37 -2.45 -7.50
C GLU A 94 -15.70 -1.77 -7.13
N ASP A 95 -16.54 -2.42 -6.32
CA ASP A 95 -17.87 -1.92 -5.96
C ASP A 95 -17.84 -0.48 -5.38
N ILE A 96 -16.77 -0.16 -4.65
CA ILE A 96 -16.55 1.19 -4.11
C ILE A 96 -16.36 2.21 -5.24
N GLU A 97 -15.62 1.86 -6.29
CA GLU A 97 -15.35 2.75 -7.43
C GLU A 97 -16.62 2.99 -8.26
N GLU A 98 -17.44 1.96 -8.41
CA GLU A 98 -18.73 2.06 -9.07
C GLU A 98 -19.65 3.01 -8.31
N ASP A 99 -19.73 2.89 -6.99
CA ASP A 99 -20.54 3.77 -6.15
C ASP A 99 -20.03 5.21 -6.15
N ILE A 100 -18.71 5.43 -6.07
CA ILE A 100 -18.11 6.75 -6.21
C ILE A 100 -18.48 7.38 -7.55
N THR A 101 -18.38 6.61 -8.64
CA THR A 101 -18.72 7.08 -10.00
C THR A 101 -20.19 7.42 -10.10
N ARG A 102 -21.08 6.59 -9.55
CA ARG A 102 -22.52 6.82 -9.47
C ARG A 102 -22.83 8.13 -8.74
N ARG A 103 -22.24 8.36 -7.56
CA ARG A 103 -22.42 9.58 -6.76
C ARG A 103 -21.96 10.83 -7.52
N PHE A 104 -20.82 10.78 -8.21
CA PHE A 104 -20.40 11.89 -9.09
C PHE A 104 -21.42 12.17 -10.19
N SER A 105 -21.96 11.14 -10.84
CA SER A 105 -22.95 11.26 -11.92
C SER A 105 -24.29 11.80 -11.45
N SER A 106 -24.67 11.54 -10.18
CA SER A 106 -25.90 12.05 -9.56
C SER A 106 -25.76 13.44 -8.91
N GLY A 107 -24.56 14.04 -8.97
CA GLY A 107 -24.31 15.37 -8.39
C GLY A 107 -23.98 15.37 -6.89
N GLU A 108 -23.79 14.20 -6.28
CA GLU A 108 -23.44 14.03 -4.88
C GLU A 108 -21.92 14.21 -4.64
N TYR A 109 -21.34 15.30 -5.16
CA TYR A 109 -19.89 15.50 -5.23
C TYR A 109 -19.18 15.39 -3.87
N SER A 110 -19.75 16.01 -2.83
CA SER A 110 -19.13 15.98 -1.50
C SER A 110 -19.05 14.56 -0.94
N SER A 111 -20.12 13.79 -1.08
CA SER A 111 -20.18 12.39 -0.65
C SER A 111 -19.21 11.52 -1.44
N ALA A 112 -19.15 11.71 -2.77
CA ALA A 112 -18.22 10.99 -3.64
C ALA A 112 -16.74 11.23 -3.27
N VAL A 113 -16.36 12.48 -2.99
CA VAL A 113 -14.99 12.84 -2.57
C VAL A 113 -14.64 12.25 -1.22
N LEU A 114 -15.55 12.31 -0.26
CA LEU A 114 -15.32 11.72 1.06
C LEU A 114 -15.19 10.21 1.00
N MET A 115 -16.02 9.56 0.17
CA MET A 115 -15.96 8.12 -0.04
C MET A 115 -14.66 7.70 -0.74
N ASP A 116 -14.18 8.48 -1.72
CA ASP A 116 -12.88 8.26 -2.37
C ASP A 116 -11.73 8.33 -1.36
N ALA A 117 -11.79 9.29 -0.44
CA ALA A 117 -10.80 9.44 0.63
C ALA A 117 -10.88 8.29 1.66
N ALA A 118 -12.09 7.88 2.05
CA ALA A 118 -12.31 6.74 2.94
C ALA A 118 -11.80 5.43 2.32
N ALA A 119 -12.03 5.23 1.02
CA ALA A 119 -11.53 4.06 0.29
C ALA A 119 -10.00 4.03 0.20
N THR A 120 -9.37 5.20 0.11
CA THR A 120 -7.90 5.32 0.18
C THR A 120 -7.39 4.94 1.58
N ALA A 121 -8.05 5.41 2.64
CA ALA A 121 -7.73 5.01 4.01
C ALA A 121 -7.92 3.50 4.21
N ALA A 122 -8.98 2.93 3.65
CA ALA A 122 -9.31 1.51 3.75
C ALA A 122 -8.24 0.61 3.12
N VAL A 123 -7.76 0.91 1.93
CA VAL A 123 -6.73 0.09 1.26
C VAL A 123 -5.37 0.18 1.96
N GLU A 124 -5.00 1.34 2.49
CA GLU A 124 -3.79 1.50 3.30
C GLU A 124 -3.89 0.72 4.62
N GLN A 125 -5.05 0.78 5.28
CA GLN A 125 -5.33 0.02 6.50
C GLN A 125 -5.27 -1.50 6.24
N LEU A 126 -5.78 -1.96 5.10
CA LEU A 126 -5.67 -3.35 4.67
C LEU A 126 -4.21 -3.78 4.50
N ALA A 127 -3.40 -2.97 3.82
CA ALA A 127 -1.98 -3.24 3.63
C ALA A 127 -1.21 -3.26 4.97
N ASP A 128 -1.53 -2.34 5.90
CA ASP A 128 -0.98 -2.34 7.26
C ASP A 128 -1.39 -3.61 8.03
N GLY A 129 -2.61 -4.09 7.86
CA GLY A 129 -3.10 -5.34 8.42
C GLY A 129 -2.34 -6.56 7.89
N MET A 130 -2.05 -6.59 6.58
CA MET A 130 -1.21 -7.62 5.96
C MET A 130 0.20 -7.61 6.55
N GLU A 131 0.84 -6.44 6.66
CA GLU A 131 2.15 -6.31 7.26
C GLU A 131 2.18 -6.82 8.72
N LYS A 132 1.15 -6.50 9.50
CA LYS A 132 1.00 -7.01 10.88
C LYS A 132 0.85 -8.52 10.93
N ALA A 133 0.16 -9.13 9.97
CA ALA A 133 -0.01 -10.58 9.88
C ALA A 133 1.25 -11.32 9.41
N ILE A 134 2.06 -10.69 8.56
CA ILE A 134 3.29 -11.26 8.00
C ILE A 134 4.45 -11.14 8.98
N SER A 135 4.56 -10.01 9.68
CA SER A 135 5.71 -9.68 10.55
C SER A 135 6.07 -10.76 11.57
N PRO A 136 5.15 -11.35 12.35
CA PRO A 136 5.48 -12.40 13.28
C PRO A 136 6.04 -13.66 12.61
N LYS A 137 5.53 -14.00 11.42
CA LYS A 137 5.99 -15.17 10.66
C LYS A 137 7.43 -14.98 10.18
N MET A 138 7.79 -13.78 9.77
CA MET A 138 9.16 -13.45 9.36
C MET A 138 10.09 -13.35 10.56
N ALA A 139 9.63 -12.77 11.67
CA ALA A 139 10.38 -12.70 12.91
C ALA A 139 10.73 -14.10 13.46
N ALA A 140 9.81 -15.06 13.38
CA ALA A 140 10.05 -16.45 13.76
C ALA A 140 11.15 -17.13 12.92
N GLN A 141 11.40 -16.63 11.69
CA GLN A 141 12.48 -17.07 10.81
C GLN A 141 13.77 -16.24 10.96
N GLY A 142 13.81 -15.32 11.92
CA GLY A 142 14.97 -14.45 12.19
C GLY A 142 15.05 -13.23 11.28
N PHE A 143 13.99 -12.88 10.56
CA PHE A 143 13.97 -11.71 9.70
C PHE A 143 13.23 -10.53 10.34
N LEU A 144 13.83 -9.34 10.16
CA LEU A 144 13.19 -8.05 10.37
C LEU A 144 12.75 -7.48 9.02
N ARG A 145 11.72 -6.64 9.02
CA ARG A 145 11.22 -6.04 7.79
C ARG A 145 11.54 -4.55 7.70
N LYS A 146 11.75 -4.07 6.47
CA LYS A 146 11.69 -2.65 6.13
C LYS A 146 10.22 -2.25 5.88
N TRP A 147 9.96 -0.95 5.71
CA TRP A 147 8.64 -0.47 5.30
C TRP A 147 8.39 -0.76 3.80
N ARG A 148 7.11 -0.79 3.40
CA ARG A 148 6.72 -1.04 2.00
C ARG A 148 7.13 0.10 1.08
N PHE A 149 7.56 -0.24 -0.13
CA PHE A 149 7.96 0.69 -1.18
C PHE A 149 7.33 0.25 -2.51
N SER A 150 6.83 1.20 -3.29
CA SER A 150 6.04 0.93 -4.50
C SER A 150 6.64 1.60 -5.73
N PRO A 151 6.45 1.08 -6.96
CA PRO A 151 6.79 1.77 -8.19
C PRO A 151 6.12 3.15 -8.24
N GLY A 152 6.81 4.11 -8.85
CA GLY A 152 6.39 5.50 -8.86
C GLY A 152 6.87 6.32 -7.66
N TYR A 153 7.39 5.69 -6.60
CA TYR A 153 8.01 6.41 -5.49
C TYR A 153 9.51 6.66 -5.78
N GLY A 154 9.94 7.86 -5.46
CA GLY A 154 11.35 8.27 -5.65
C GLY A 154 11.77 8.27 -7.10
N ASP A 155 12.71 7.40 -7.45
CA ASP A 155 13.22 7.17 -8.79
C ASP A 155 12.95 5.73 -9.28
N TRP A 156 12.09 4.99 -8.58
CA TRP A 156 11.66 3.66 -9.02
C TRP A 156 10.60 3.81 -10.13
N PRO A 157 10.91 3.41 -11.38
CA PRO A 157 10.02 3.66 -12.51
C PRO A 157 8.68 2.97 -12.36
N LEU A 158 7.61 3.65 -12.77
CA LEU A 158 6.25 3.08 -12.77
C LEU A 158 6.13 1.91 -13.79
N GLU A 159 6.98 1.92 -14.80
CA GLU A 159 7.10 0.87 -15.82
C GLU A 159 7.48 -0.50 -15.24
N GLN A 160 7.95 -0.55 -13.99
CA GLN A 160 8.15 -1.82 -13.27
C GLN A 160 6.89 -2.35 -12.57
N GLN A 161 5.76 -1.66 -12.67
CA GLN A 161 4.49 -2.09 -12.10
C GLN A 161 4.02 -3.48 -12.62
N PRO A 162 4.18 -3.84 -13.92
CA PRO A 162 3.85 -5.18 -14.42
C PRO A 162 4.62 -6.30 -13.69
N GLU A 163 5.90 -6.07 -13.38
CA GLU A 163 6.70 -7.03 -12.63
C GLU A 163 6.15 -7.24 -11.21
N LEU A 164 5.70 -6.17 -10.56
CA LEU A 164 5.10 -6.29 -9.24
C LEU A 164 3.77 -7.06 -9.26
N ILE A 165 2.92 -6.83 -10.27
CA ILE A 165 1.69 -7.61 -10.48
C ILE A 165 2.02 -9.09 -10.59
N ARG A 166 3.02 -9.44 -11.41
CA ARG A 166 3.49 -10.82 -11.61
C ARG A 166 4.05 -11.42 -10.30
N LEU A 167 4.97 -10.71 -9.65
CA LEU A 167 5.64 -11.17 -8.43
C LEU A 167 4.65 -11.35 -7.28
N ALA A 168 3.73 -10.41 -7.08
CA ALA A 168 2.71 -10.51 -6.04
C ALA A 168 1.57 -11.48 -6.40
N LYS A 169 1.50 -11.96 -7.65
CA LYS A 169 0.36 -12.73 -8.21
C LYS A 169 -0.97 -11.97 -8.06
N ALA A 170 -0.94 -10.68 -8.26
CA ALA A 170 -2.01 -9.75 -7.94
C ALA A 170 -3.32 -10.04 -8.73
N GLU A 171 -3.21 -10.65 -9.92
CA GLU A 171 -4.37 -11.05 -10.73
C GLU A 171 -5.26 -12.08 -10.02
N GLN A 172 -4.72 -12.89 -9.09
CA GLN A 172 -5.51 -13.84 -8.31
C GLN A 172 -6.50 -13.17 -7.36
N ILE A 173 -6.28 -11.90 -7.05
CA ILE A 173 -7.21 -11.10 -6.25
C ILE A 173 -7.94 -10.04 -7.09
N GLY A 174 -7.85 -10.14 -8.42
CA GLY A 174 -8.53 -9.26 -9.37
C GLY A 174 -7.82 -7.94 -9.64
N VAL A 175 -6.58 -7.75 -9.17
CA VAL A 175 -5.80 -6.55 -9.43
C VAL A 175 -5.04 -6.69 -10.75
N LYS A 176 -5.25 -5.74 -11.66
CA LYS A 176 -4.68 -5.69 -13.01
C LYS A 176 -4.09 -4.29 -13.27
N LEU A 177 -3.51 -4.11 -14.46
CA LEU A 177 -3.03 -2.81 -14.93
C LEU A 177 -3.85 -2.32 -16.11
N THR A 178 -4.05 -1.01 -16.14
CA THR A 178 -4.48 -0.30 -17.33
C THR A 178 -3.31 -0.10 -18.29
N THR A 179 -3.59 0.35 -19.53
CA THR A 179 -2.55 0.71 -20.50
C THR A 179 -1.63 1.84 -20.02
N SER A 180 -2.10 2.66 -19.08
CA SER A 180 -1.32 3.73 -18.43
C SER A 180 -0.57 3.29 -17.17
N MET A 181 -0.40 1.99 -16.93
CA MET A 181 0.25 1.40 -15.75
C MET A 181 -0.43 1.71 -14.40
N MET A 182 -1.68 2.15 -14.42
CA MET A 182 -2.48 2.34 -13.20
C MET A 182 -3.12 1.03 -12.78
N LEU A 183 -3.19 0.82 -11.46
CA LEU A 183 -3.89 -0.34 -10.91
C LEU A 183 -5.41 -0.24 -11.14
N THR A 184 -6.03 -1.37 -11.42
CA THR A 184 -7.48 -1.53 -11.43
C THR A 184 -7.84 -2.81 -10.65
N PRO A 185 -8.75 -2.75 -9.66
CA PRO A 185 -9.42 -1.53 -9.16
C PRO A 185 -8.44 -0.44 -8.70
N ARG A 186 -8.81 0.85 -8.79
CA ARG A 186 -7.92 1.98 -8.42
C ARG A 186 -7.56 1.99 -6.94
N LYS A 187 -8.47 1.50 -6.10
CA LYS A 187 -8.22 1.36 -4.66
C LYS A 187 -7.50 0.04 -4.38
N SER A 188 -6.31 -0.05 -4.98
CA SER A 188 -5.38 -1.18 -4.85
C SER A 188 -3.96 -0.69 -4.59
N ILE A 189 -3.14 -1.54 -4.01
CA ILE A 189 -1.73 -1.29 -3.70
C ILE A 189 -0.91 -2.47 -4.21
N THR A 190 0.28 -2.17 -4.72
CA THR A 190 1.37 -3.12 -4.90
C THR A 190 2.62 -2.56 -4.24
N ALA A 191 3.39 -3.39 -3.59
CA ALA A 191 4.63 -2.94 -2.92
C ALA A 191 5.63 -4.08 -2.74
N LEU A 192 6.91 -3.70 -2.54
CA LEU A 192 7.95 -4.55 -1.99
C LEU A 192 8.22 -4.20 -0.54
N ILE A 193 8.50 -5.22 0.26
CA ILE A 193 8.97 -5.11 1.64
C ILE A 193 10.29 -5.87 1.73
N GLY A 194 11.37 -5.20 2.06
CA GLY A 194 12.66 -5.84 2.29
C GLY A 194 12.70 -6.61 3.60
N LEU A 195 13.36 -7.78 3.59
CA LEU A 195 13.61 -8.61 4.76
C LEU A 195 15.12 -8.74 4.98
N TYR A 196 15.57 -8.44 6.19
CA TYR A 196 16.99 -8.51 6.58
C TYR A 196 17.15 -9.21 7.92
N ARG A 197 18.31 -9.83 8.17
CA ARG A 197 18.64 -10.40 9.48
C ARG A 197 19.24 -9.31 10.36
N LYS A 198 18.88 -9.34 11.63
CA LYS A 198 19.52 -8.48 12.63
C LYS A 198 20.97 -8.97 12.81
N GLN A 199 21.95 -8.16 12.42
CA GLN A 199 23.35 -8.41 12.79
C GLN A 199 23.51 -8.12 14.29
N GLU A 200 24.17 -9.00 15.03
CA GLU A 200 24.32 -8.90 16.50
C GLU A 200 25.01 -7.60 16.97
N ASN A 201 25.72 -6.90 16.08
CA ASN A 201 26.48 -5.68 16.38
C ASN A 201 25.89 -4.38 15.76
N SER A 202 24.70 -4.41 15.16
CA SER A 202 24.10 -3.20 14.64
C SER A 202 23.12 -2.60 15.66
N THR A 203 23.49 -1.46 16.25
CA THR A 203 22.51 -0.53 16.80
C THR A 203 21.64 -0.07 15.61
N ALA A 204 20.57 -0.80 15.34
CA ALA A 204 19.64 -0.43 14.31
C ALA A 204 18.96 0.87 14.74
N GLU A 205 19.51 2.00 14.29
CA GLU A 205 18.81 3.26 14.35
C GLU A 205 17.46 3.04 13.61
N HIS A 206 16.39 3.34 14.30
CA HIS A 206 15.05 3.37 13.72
C HIS A 206 15.05 4.51 12.71
N SER A 207 15.38 4.20 11.45
CA SER A 207 15.23 5.18 10.38
C SER A 207 13.80 5.69 10.37
N PRO A 208 13.60 7.01 10.34
CA PRO A 208 12.26 7.59 10.37
C PRO A 208 11.42 7.01 9.24
N LYS A 209 10.17 6.64 9.55
CA LYS A 209 9.27 5.92 8.64
C LYS A 209 8.35 6.88 7.88
N GLY A 210 8.12 6.60 6.61
CA GLY A 210 7.08 7.26 5.82
C GLY A 210 7.22 8.79 5.78
N CYS A 211 6.21 9.51 6.22
CA CYS A 211 6.19 10.98 6.20
C CYS A 211 7.29 11.65 7.03
N ALA A 212 7.82 10.99 8.05
CA ALA A 212 8.92 11.52 8.87
C ALA A 212 10.26 11.53 8.11
N ALA A 213 10.46 10.59 7.20
CA ALA A 213 11.66 10.52 6.34
C ALA A 213 11.51 11.33 5.04
N CYS A 214 10.31 11.79 4.71
CA CYS A 214 10.00 12.44 3.44
C CYS A 214 10.54 13.89 3.43
N THR A 215 11.31 14.23 2.40
CA THR A 215 11.90 15.57 2.21
C THR A 215 10.91 16.62 1.72
N GLN A 216 9.72 16.23 1.28
CA GLN A 216 8.68 17.13 0.78
C GLN A 216 8.00 17.88 1.93
N LYS A 217 8.48 19.09 2.25
CA LYS A 217 8.01 19.88 3.40
C LYS A 217 6.54 20.33 3.31
N ASN A 218 6.06 20.63 2.11
CA ASN A 218 4.72 21.17 1.85
C ASN A 218 3.72 20.10 1.34
N CYS A 219 3.89 18.85 1.71
CA CYS A 219 2.98 17.79 1.29
C CYS A 219 1.61 17.94 2.00
N PRO A 220 0.48 18.10 1.27
CA PRO A 220 -0.85 18.23 1.87
C PRO A 220 -1.28 16.95 2.61
N SER A 221 -0.70 15.80 2.25
CA SER A 221 -0.99 14.49 2.85
C SER A 221 0.00 14.07 3.93
N ARG A 222 0.90 14.95 4.40
CA ARG A 222 1.89 14.62 5.44
C ARG A 222 1.18 14.20 6.74
N ARG A 223 1.54 13.05 7.26
CA ARG A 223 1.18 12.64 8.63
C ARG A 223 1.94 13.53 9.63
N LYS A 224 1.26 14.10 10.62
CA LYS A 224 1.87 14.81 11.74
C LYS A 224 2.44 13.83 12.76
#